data_7aea539af9324b9d3738a5d5459369a7
#
_entry.id   7aea539af9324b9d3738a5d5459369a7
#
_cell.length_a   1.000
_cell.length_b   1.000
_cell.length_c   1.000
_cell.angle_alpha   90.00
_cell.angle_beta   90.00
_cell.angle_gamma   90.00
#
_symmetry.space_group_name_H-M   'P 1'
#
loop_
_entity.id
_entity.type
_entity.pdbx_description
1 polymer ?
#
loop_
_entity_poly.entity_id
_entity_poly.type
_entity_poly.pdbx_seq_one_letter_code
_entity_poly.pdbx_strand_id
1 'polypeptide(L)'
;QVIYATPNGDDKDLANLDSTLRFFASPRSAYVSGQAIYVGKGDAVTVNWDKPLTGKTMLVTGASRGIGEAIARVLARDGAHVICLDVAAQQPELQKVAGEIGGSSLVLDITSKDAGQKIAAAAAKRGGLDAIIHNAGVTRDKTLAKMDDKMWDLVLNINLNAEEQINKYLLENNGFNANARIVGVASISGIA
;
A
#
# COMPACT_ATOMS: atom_id res chain seq x y z
N GLN A 1 -19.78 -12.52 -1.97
CA GLN A 1 -18.69 -12.59 -0.99
C GLN A 1 -19.11 -13.48 0.17
N VAL A 2 -18.17 -14.24 0.70
CA VAL A 2 -18.41 -15.13 1.85
C VAL A 2 -17.57 -14.61 3.01
N ILE A 3 -18.18 -14.37 4.16
CA ILE A 3 -17.50 -13.97 5.37
C ILE A 3 -17.50 -15.18 6.30
N TYR A 4 -16.32 -15.69 6.62
CA TYR A 4 -16.12 -16.74 7.61
C TYR A 4 -15.84 -16.10 8.96
N ALA A 5 -16.82 -16.09 9.84
CA ALA A 5 -16.59 -15.82 11.25
C ALA A 5 -16.19 -17.13 11.94
N THR A 6 -15.11 -17.14 12.68
CA THR A 6 -14.72 -18.28 13.52
C THR A 6 -15.27 -18.07 14.93
N PRO A 7 -16.51 -18.51 15.23
CA PRO A 7 -17.10 -18.31 16.54
C PRO A 7 -16.50 -19.33 17.50
N ASN A 8 -15.81 -18.87 18.52
CA ASN A 8 -15.55 -19.66 19.71
C ASN A 8 -16.59 -19.37 20.82
N GLY A 9 -17.74 -18.81 20.45
CA GLY A 9 -18.86 -18.64 21.35
C GLY A 9 -18.81 -17.45 22.31
N ASP A 10 -17.83 -16.54 22.16
CA ASP A 10 -17.75 -15.31 22.96
C ASP A 10 -18.31 -14.11 22.21
N ASP A 11 -19.10 -13.27 22.88
CA ASP A 11 -19.64 -11.99 22.32
C ASP A 11 -18.56 -11.06 21.77
N LYS A 12 -17.32 -11.19 22.24
CA LYS A 12 -16.15 -10.43 21.72
C LYS A 12 -15.80 -10.77 20.27
N ASP A 13 -16.11 -11.97 19.81
CA ASP A 13 -15.85 -12.35 18.41
C ASP A 13 -16.82 -11.65 17.45
N LEU A 14 -18.01 -11.27 17.93
CA LEU A 14 -19.03 -10.56 17.15
C LEU A 14 -18.67 -9.08 16.94
N ALA A 15 -17.95 -8.46 17.87
CA ALA A 15 -17.55 -7.05 17.76
C ALA A 15 -16.61 -6.80 16.57
N ASN A 16 -15.74 -7.76 16.24
CA ASN A 16 -14.88 -7.68 15.06
C ASN A 16 -15.63 -7.88 13.74
N LEU A 17 -16.75 -8.59 13.79
CA LEU A 17 -17.61 -8.81 12.62
C LEU A 17 -18.32 -7.50 12.20
N ASP A 18 -18.69 -6.62 13.13
CA ASP A 18 -19.40 -5.38 12.84
C ASP A 18 -18.64 -4.50 11.85
N SER A 19 -17.36 -4.27 12.06
CA SER A 19 -16.54 -3.44 11.16
C SER A 19 -16.42 -4.04 9.75
N THR A 20 -16.30 -5.35 9.66
CA THR A 20 -16.23 -6.10 8.39
C THR A 20 -17.57 -5.99 7.64
N LEU A 21 -18.69 -6.20 8.33
CA LEU A 21 -20.02 -6.09 7.75
C LEU A 21 -20.30 -4.67 7.26
N ARG A 22 -19.97 -3.64 8.07
CA ARG A 22 -20.12 -2.24 7.67
C ARG A 22 -19.28 -1.89 6.44
N PHE A 23 -18.04 -2.39 6.37
CA PHE A 23 -17.21 -2.20 5.17
C PHE A 23 -17.89 -2.79 3.93
N PHE A 24 -18.32 -4.05 3.98
CA PHE A 24 -18.93 -4.73 2.85
C PHE A 24 -20.34 -4.22 2.51
N ALA A 25 -21.06 -3.67 3.46
CA ALA A 25 -22.35 -3.01 3.24
C ALA A 25 -22.22 -1.57 2.72
N SER A 26 -20.99 -1.03 2.65
CA SER A 26 -20.74 0.33 2.20
C SER A 26 -20.22 0.38 0.75
N PRO A 27 -20.31 1.55 0.08
CA PRO A 27 -19.70 1.76 -1.23
C PRO A 27 -18.19 1.57 -1.27
N ARG A 28 -17.51 1.54 -0.12
CA ARG A 28 -16.04 1.36 -0.01
C ARG A 28 -15.59 -0.01 -0.52
N SER A 29 -16.49 -1.00 -0.50
CA SER A 29 -16.22 -2.37 -0.99
C SER A 29 -16.63 -2.60 -2.44
N ALA A 30 -16.98 -1.56 -3.19
CA ALA A 30 -17.56 -1.68 -4.54
C ALA A 30 -16.70 -2.51 -5.51
N TYR A 31 -15.39 -2.49 -5.35
CA TYR A 31 -14.46 -3.24 -6.20
C TYR A 31 -13.92 -4.53 -5.56
N VAL A 32 -14.41 -4.89 -4.37
CA VAL A 32 -14.05 -6.16 -3.73
C VAL A 32 -15.09 -7.21 -4.11
N SER A 33 -14.73 -8.20 -4.92
CA SER A 33 -15.65 -9.22 -5.42
C SER A 33 -15.03 -10.61 -5.34
N GLY A 34 -15.85 -11.63 -5.09
CA GLY A 34 -15.45 -13.03 -5.13
C GLY A 34 -14.47 -13.45 -4.01
N GLN A 35 -14.29 -12.63 -2.98
CA GLN A 35 -13.32 -12.91 -1.92
C GLN A 35 -13.94 -13.66 -0.73
N ALA A 36 -13.15 -14.55 -0.13
CA ALA A 36 -13.44 -15.17 1.15
C ALA A 36 -12.70 -14.38 2.25
N ILE A 37 -13.45 -13.88 3.23
CA ILE A 37 -12.93 -13.03 4.29
C ILE A 37 -13.03 -13.79 5.62
N TYR A 38 -11.90 -13.94 6.28
CA TYR A 38 -11.82 -14.58 7.60
C TYR A 38 -11.78 -13.50 8.68
N VAL A 39 -12.72 -13.56 9.62
CA VAL A 39 -12.78 -12.67 10.77
C VAL A 39 -12.41 -13.50 12.01
N GLY A 40 -11.26 -13.16 12.59
CA GLY A 40 -10.73 -13.85 13.77
C GLY A 40 -10.90 -13.05 15.05
N LYS A 41 -10.35 -13.61 16.15
CA LYS A 41 -10.27 -12.93 17.44
C LYS A 41 -9.35 -11.72 17.36
N GLY A 42 -9.72 -10.64 18.02
CA GLY A 42 -8.92 -9.43 18.17
C GLY A 42 -9.66 -8.39 18.98
N ASP A 43 -8.95 -7.37 19.40
CA ASP A 43 -9.58 -6.24 20.07
C ASP A 43 -10.39 -5.43 19.06
N ALA A 44 -11.65 -5.17 19.40
CA ALA A 44 -12.50 -4.31 18.59
C ALA A 44 -11.94 -2.89 18.59
N VAL A 45 -11.64 -2.39 17.41
CA VAL A 45 -11.19 -0.99 17.23
C VAL A 45 -12.38 -0.15 16.81
N THR A 46 -12.64 0.91 17.56
CA THR A 46 -13.63 1.91 17.14
C THR A 46 -13.12 2.66 15.93
N VAL A 47 -13.79 2.48 14.80
CA VAL A 47 -13.43 3.11 13.54
C VAL A 47 -14.24 4.38 13.34
N ASN A 48 -13.56 5.52 13.15
CA ASN A 48 -14.20 6.70 12.60
C ASN A 48 -14.41 6.51 11.09
N TRP A 49 -15.62 6.17 10.68
CA TRP A 49 -15.93 5.88 9.29
C TRP A 49 -15.81 7.07 8.33
N ASP A 50 -15.85 8.31 8.83
CA ASP A 50 -15.63 9.50 8.00
C ASP A 50 -14.14 9.67 7.65
N LYS A 51 -13.27 9.41 8.63
CA LYS A 51 -11.80 9.54 8.52
C LYS A 51 -11.09 8.33 9.16
N PRO A 52 -11.24 7.12 8.59
CA PRO A 52 -10.76 5.88 9.23
C PRO A 52 -9.24 5.78 9.36
N LEU A 53 -8.50 6.61 8.62
CA LEU A 53 -7.04 6.61 8.59
C LEU A 53 -6.43 7.82 9.30
N THR A 54 -7.22 8.54 10.11
CA THR A 54 -6.72 9.68 10.88
C THR A 54 -5.53 9.28 11.77
N GLY A 55 -4.46 10.06 11.70
CA GLY A 55 -3.23 9.81 12.45
C GLY A 55 -2.32 8.72 11.86
N LYS A 56 -2.69 8.14 10.72
CA LYS A 56 -1.89 7.13 10.02
C LYS A 56 -0.94 7.76 9.00
N THR A 57 0.25 7.20 8.90
CA THR A 57 1.25 7.57 7.89
C THR A 57 1.39 6.42 6.89
N MET A 58 1.16 6.72 5.62
CA MET A 58 1.18 5.73 4.55
C MET A 58 2.10 6.17 3.42
N LEU A 59 2.80 5.22 2.81
CA LEU A 59 3.66 5.48 1.65
C LEU A 59 3.08 4.78 0.42
N VAL A 60 3.06 5.50 -0.71
CA VAL A 60 2.65 4.95 -2.01
C VAL A 60 3.79 5.12 -3.00
N THR A 61 4.26 4.03 -3.60
CA THR A 61 5.25 4.06 -4.67
C THR A 61 4.58 4.25 -6.03
N GLY A 62 5.23 4.98 -6.94
CA GLY A 62 4.63 5.32 -8.24
C GLY A 62 3.43 6.25 -8.11
N ALA A 63 3.48 7.22 -7.18
CA ALA A 63 2.33 8.03 -6.75
C ALA A 63 2.10 9.28 -7.60
N SER A 64 2.94 9.55 -8.61
CA SER A 64 2.85 10.77 -9.42
C SER A 64 1.65 10.80 -10.37
N ARG A 65 1.12 9.63 -10.74
CA ARG A 65 0.04 9.50 -11.73
C ARG A 65 -0.70 8.17 -11.64
N GLY A 66 -1.81 8.07 -12.37
CA GLY A 66 -2.55 6.82 -12.60
C GLY A 66 -3.07 6.19 -11.31
N ILE A 67 -2.84 4.88 -11.16
CA ILE A 67 -3.34 4.09 -10.02
C ILE A 67 -2.71 4.58 -8.71
N GLY A 68 -1.40 4.83 -8.67
CA GLY A 68 -0.71 5.30 -7.48
C GLY A 68 -1.21 6.66 -6.99
N GLU A 69 -1.43 7.62 -7.90
CA GLU A 69 -2.06 8.90 -7.59
C GLU A 69 -3.47 8.70 -7.01
N ALA A 70 -4.29 7.88 -7.66
CA ALA A 70 -5.65 7.60 -7.19
C ALA A 70 -5.65 7.00 -5.78
N ILE A 71 -4.75 6.04 -5.50
CA ILE A 71 -4.56 5.46 -4.17
C ILE A 71 -4.17 6.55 -3.17
N ALA A 72 -3.17 7.39 -3.49
CA ALA A 72 -2.72 8.45 -2.60
C ALA A 72 -3.85 9.43 -2.24
N ARG A 73 -4.66 9.83 -3.21
CA ARG A 73 -5.83 10.70 -3.02
C ARG A 73 -6.88 10.06 -2.11
N VAL A 74 -7.17 8.78 -2.28
CA VAL A 74 -8.14 8.05 -1.45
C VAL A 74 -7.65 7.94 -0.01
N LEU A 75 -6.39 7.57 0.21
CA LEU A 75 -5.81 7.45 1.54
C LEU A 75 -5.82 8.81 2.28
N ALA A 76 -5.46 9.89 1.59
CA ALA A 76 -5.51 11.24 2.15
C ALA A 76 -6.95 11.70 2.44
N ARG A 77 -7.89 11.44 1.53
CA ARG A 77 -9.33 11.69 1.76
C ARG A 77 -9.81 11.01 3.05
N ASP A 78 -9.35 9.79 3.29
CA ASP A 78 -9.71 8.98 4.44
C ASP A 78 -8.91 9.35 5.72
N GLY A 79 -8.05 10.37 5.65
CA GLY A 79 -7.40 11.00 6.80
C GLY A 79 -5.94 10.64 7.03
N ALA A 80 -5.33 9.81 6.18
CA ALA A 80 -3.92 9.49 6.29
C ALA A 80 -3.01 10.68 5.86
N HIS A 81 -1.84 10.78 6.48
CA HIS A 81 -0.72 11.49 5.86
C HIS A 81 -0.04 10.58 4.84
N VAL A 82 -0.02 11.00 3.57
CA VAL A 82 0.55 10.18 2.50
C VAL A 82 1.93 10.69 2.08
N ILE A 83 2.91 9.81 2.11
CA ILE A 83 4.22 10.03 1.50
C ILE A 83 4.13 9.50 0.06
N CYS A 84 4.04 10.41 -0.89
CA CYS A 84 4.03 10.10 -2.32
C CYS A 84 5.46 9.88 -2.79
N LEU A 85 5.78 8.71 -3.32
CA LEU A 85 7.11 8.38 -3.81
C LEU A 85 7.09 8.12 -5.31
N ASP A 86 8.04 8.71 -6.04
CA ASP A 86 8.29 8.41 -7.46
C ASP A 86 9.72 8.80 -7.84
N VAL A 87 10.13 8.41 -9.05
CA VAL A 87 11.46 8.71 -9.60
C VAL A 87 11.62 10.19 -9.97
N ALA A 88 12.87 10.65 -10.09
CA ALA A 88 13.17 12.05 -10.39
C ALA A 88 12.52 12.57 -11.68
N ALA A 89 12.35 11.72 -12.68
CA ALA A 89 11.68 12.11 -13.93
C ALA A 89 10.20 12.50 -13.75
N GLN A 90 9.58 12.11 -12.64
CA GLN A 90 8.17 12.41 -12.32
C GLN A 90 8.05 13.44 -11.19
N GLN A 91 9.13 14.12 -10.82
CA GLN A 91 9.15 15.04 -9.67
C GLN A 91 8.10 16.16 -9.74
N PRO A 92 7.87 16.84 -10.85
CA PRO A 92 6.86 17.91 -10.92
C PRO A 92 5.45 17.40 -10.61
N GLU A 93 5.04 16.30 -11.23
CA GLU A 93 3.74 15.65 -11.01
C GLU A 93 3.61 15.13 -9.59
N LEU A 94 4.67 14.52 -9.07
CA LEU A 94 4.72 14.01 -7.70
C LEU A 94 4.51 15.13 -6.69
N GLN A 95 5.21 16.25 -6.85
CA GLN A 95 5.07 17.41 -5.95
C GLN A 95 3.68 18.03 -6.04
N LYS A 96 3.10 18.09 -7.25
CA LYS A 96 1.73 18.55 -7.45
C LYS A 96 0.74 17.68 -6.69
N VAL A 97 0.78 16.35 -6.88
CA VAL A 97 -0.13 15.42 -6.19
C VAL A 97 0.04 15.52 -4.68
N ALA A 98 1.28 15.48 -4.18
CA ALA A 98 1.55 15.58 -2.75
C ALA A 98 1.02 16.91 -2.15
N GLY A 99 1.20 18.03 -2.85
CA GLY A 99 0.71 19.35 -2.42
C GLY A 99 -0.82 19.41 -2.37
N GLU A 100 -1.49 18.89 -3.40
CA GLU A 100 -2.96 18.91 -3.49
C GLU A 100 -3.63 18.08 -2.39
N ILE A 101 -3.00 17.00 -1.94
CA ILE A 101 -3.55 16.13 -0.87
C ILE A 101 -3.04 16.47 0.54
N GLY A 102 -2.20 17.50 0.68
CA GLY A 102 -1.57 17.83 1.96
C GLY A 102 -0.58 16.76 2.47
N GLY A 103 -0.06 15.96 1.57
CA GLY A 103 0.94 14.92 1.82
C GLY A 103 2.37 15.44 1.74
N SER A 104 3.31 14.53 1.59
CA SER A 104 4.72 14.83 1.34
C SER A 104 5.24 14.05 0.13
N SER A 105 6.20 14.62 -0.60
CA SER A 105 6.85 13.98 -1.74
C SER A 105 8.22 13.42 -1.35
N LEU A 106 8.55 12.24 -1.85
CA LEU A 106 9.85 11.60 -1.74
C LEU A 106 10.32 11.20 -3.14
N VAL A 107 11.28 11.95 -3.67
CA VAL A 107 11.89 11.62 -4.97
C VAL A 107 12.94 10.54 -4.75
N LEU A 108 12.68 9.34 -5.25
CA LEU A 108 13.52 8.18 -5.00
C LEU A 108 13.30 7.10 -6.07
N ASP A 109 14.40 6.50 -6.55
CA ASP A 109 14.35 5.25 -7.29
C ASP A 109 14.30 4.07 -6.32
N ILE A 110 13.21 3.30 -6.35
CA ILE A 110 12.99 2.15 -5.46
C ILE A 110 14.02 1.03 -5.63
N THR A 111 14.72 0.98 -6.78
CA THR A 111 15.79 0.00 -7.04
C THR A 111 17.13 0.39 -6.43
N SER A 112 17.24 1.60 -5.87
CA SER A 112 18.48 2.05 -5.22
C SER A 112 18.74 1.27 -3.94
N LYS A 113 20.02 0.96 -3.68
CA LYS A 113 20.43 0.15 -2.51
C LYS A 113 20.04 0.75 -1.16
N ASP A 114 19.87 2.07 -1.11
CA ASP A 114 19.50 2.84 0.07
C ASP A 114 18.01 3.21 0.13
N ALA A 115 17.19 2.63 -0.77
CA ALA A 115 15.76 2.94 -0.85
C ALA A 115 15.04 2.71 0.48
N GLY A 116 15.22 1.56 1.11
CA GLY A 116 14.62 1.26 2.41
C GLY A 116 15.04 2.26 3.50
N GLN A 117 16.32 2.63 3.53
CA GLN A 117 16.85 3.61 4.48
C GLN A 117 16.22 5.00 4.29
N LYS A 118 16.12 5.48 3.06
CA LYS A 118 15.52 6.79 2.74
C LYS A 118 14.03 6.82 3.04
N ILE A 119 13.33 5.72 2.77
CA ILE A 119 11.91 5.56 3.12
C ILE A 119 11.74 5.60 4.64
N ALA A 120 12.54 4.81 5.39
CA ALA A 120 12.50 4.81 6.85
C ALA A 120 12.77 6.21 7.43
N ALA A 121 13.76 6.92 6.90
CA ALA A 121 14.08 8.29 7.34
C ALA A 121 12.95 9.29 7.04
N ALA A 122 12.26 9.15 5.91
CA ALA A 122 11.10 9.99 5.59
C ALA A 122 9.92 9.68 6.53
N ALA A 123 9.66 8.41 6.80
CA ALA A 123 8.59 7.94 7.68
C ALA A 123 8.85 8.32 9.16
N ALA A 124 10.08 8.27 9.62
CA ALA A 124 10.46 8.61 10.99
C ALA A 124 10.06 10.05 11.39
N LYS A 125 10.04 10.98 10.44
CA LYS A 125 9.54 12.36 10.64
C LYS A 125 8.07 12.41 11.04
N ARG A 126 7.35 11.31 10.88
CA ARG A 126 5.92 11.14 11.14
C ARG A 126 5.63 10.01 12.14
N GLY A 127 6.65 9.47 12.79
CA GLY A 127 6.50 8.42 13.79
C GLY A 127 6.51 6.99 13.23
N GLY A 128 6.92 6.78 11.97
CA GLY A 128 6.96 5.47 11.31
C GLY A 128 5.86 5.27 10.28
N LEU A 129 5.85 4.12 9.61
CA LEU A 129 4.84 3.75 8.62
C LEU A 129 3.74 2.87 9.22
N ASP A 130 2.49 3.24 8.99
CA ASP A 130 1.33 2.38 9.22
C ASP A 130 0.97 1.53 8.00
N ALA A 131 1.34 1.96 6.79
CA ALA A 131 1.27 1.13 5.60
C ALA A 131 2.26 1.56 4.52
N ILE A 132 2.66 0.59 3.70
CA ILE A 132 3.33 0.81 2.42
C ILE A 132 2.50 0.17 1.32
N ILE A 133 2.29 0.91 0.22
CA ILE A 133 1.62 0.44 -0.98
C ILE A 133 2.63 0.40 -2.10
N HIS A 134 3.05 -0.80 -2.47
CA HIS A 134 3.90 -1.06 -3.62
C HIS A 134 3.05 -1.06 -4.88
N ASN A 135 3.06 0.07 -5.58
CA ASN A 135 2.33 0.28 -6.82
C ASN A 135 3.27 0.60 -7.99
N ALA A 136 4.48 1.06 -7.72
CA ALA A 136 5.46 1.29 -8.78
C ALA A 136 5.74 -0.03 -9.53
N GLY A 137 5.64 0.02 -10.83
CA GLY A 137 5.89 -1.15 -11.67
C GLY A 137 6.09 -0.76 -13.12
N VAL A 138 6.69 -1.66 -13.88
CA VAL A 138 6.88 -1.51 -15.32
C VAL A 138 6.46 -2.78 -16.04
N THR A 139 6.01 -2.62 -17.27
CA THR A 139 5.75 -3.75 -18.19
C THR A 139 6.73 -3.70 -19.36
N ARG A 140 7.04 -4.89 -19.91
CA ARG A 140 7.81 -5.05 -21.13
C ARG A 140 7.15 -6.14 -21.96
N ASP A 141 6.14 -5.73 -22.76
CA ASP A 141 5.30 -6.66 -23.51
C ASP A 141 6.04 -7.21 -24.72
N LYS A 142 6.75 -8.28 -24.50
CA LYS A 142 7.44 -9.10 -25.51
C LYS A 142 7.13 -10.57 -25.28
N THR A 143 7.10 -11.33 -26.37
CA THR A 143 7.12 -12.79 -26.23
C THR A 143 8.44 -13.23 -25.60
N LEU A 144 8.44 -14.31 -24.84
CA LEU A 144 9.63 -14.82 -24.16
C LEU A 144 10.82 -14.98 -25.11
N ALA A 145 10.57 -15.44 -26.34
CA ALA A 145 11.61 -15.60 -27.37
C ALA A 145 12.24 -14.30 -27.88
N LYS A 146 11.59 -13.15 -27.62
CA LYS A 146 12.03 -11.79 -28.03
C LYS A 146 12.42 -10.92 -26.85
N MET A 147 12.32 -11.44 -25.64
CA MET A 147 12.71 -10.75 -24.42
C MET A 147 14.20 -10.93 -24.21
N ASP A 148 14.94 -9.85 -24.07
CA ASP A 148 16.36 -9.90 -23.70
C ASP A 148 16.51 -9.86 -22.16
N ASP A 149 17.69 -10.26 -21.68
CA ASP A 149 17.99 -10.32 -20.25
C ASP A 149 17.80 -8.96 -19.56
N LYS A 150 18.10 -7.86 -20.26
CA LYS A 150 17.95 -6.51 -19.69
C LYS A 150 16.48 -6.14 -19.43
N MET A 151 15.59 -6.54 -20.33
CA MET A 151 14.15 -6.33 -20.17
C MET A 151 13.61 -7.18 -19.03
N TRP A 152 14.04 -8.43 -18.96
CA TRP A 152 13.69 -9.38 -17.92
C TRP A 152 14.14 -8.87 -16.54
N ASP A 153 15.42 -8.55 -16.41
CA ASP A 153 16.01 -8.05 -15.17
C ASP A 153 15.35 -6.74 -14.71
N LEU A 154 15.04 -5.82 -15.63
CA LEU A 154 14.39 -4.58 -15.31
C LEU A 154 13.01 -4.81 -14.67
N VAL A 155 12.21 -5.70 -15.25
CA VAL A 155 10.86 -6.02 -14.72
C VAL A 155 10.98 -6.65 -13.35
N LEU A 156 11.84 -7.67 -13.19
CA LEU A 156 12.01 -8.32 -11.88
C LEU A 156 12.58 -7.38 -10.83
N ASN A 157 13.55 -6.54 -11.20
CA ASN A 157 14.15 -5.61 -10.24
C ASN A 157 13.16 -4.58 -9.72
N ILE A 158 12.29 -4.04 -10.58
CA ILE A 158 11.32 -3.03 -10.18
C ILE A 158 10.09 -3.66 -9.51
N ASN A 159 9.50 -4.70 -10.13
CA ASN A 159 8.20 -5.21 -9.71
C ASN A 159 8.28 -6.25 -8.57
N LEU A 160 9.47 -6.75 -8.24
CA LEU A 160 9.65 -7.77 -7.20
C LEU A 160 10.80 -7.45 -6.25
N ASN A 161 12.06 -7.40 -6.76
CA ASN A 161 13.22 -7.30 -5.90
C ASN A 161 13.25 -6.01 -5.08
N ALA A 162 12.83 -4.88 -5.66
CA ALA A 162 12.78 -3.60 -4.95
C ALA A 162 11.80 -3.65 -3.77
N GLU A 163 10.63 -4.25 -3.96
CA GLU A 163 9.64 -4.42 -2.90
C GLU A 163 10.21 -5.29 -1.76
N GLU A 164 10.82 -6.43 -2.11
CA GLU A 164 11.43 -7.34 -1.13
C GLU A 164 12.51 -6.62 -0.31
N GLN A 165 13.44 -5.92 -0.97
CA GLN A 165 14.55 -5.24 -0.30
C GLN A 165 14.06 -4.10 0.61
N ILE A 166 13.08 -3.32 0.16
CA ILE A 166 12.46 -2.26 0.97
C ILE A 166 11.77 -2.86 2.19
N ASN A 167 10.94 -3.88 2.00
CA ASN A 167 10.22 -4.52 3.10
C ASN A 167 11.16 -5.14 4.11
N LYS A 168 12.20 -5.85 3.64
CA LYS A 168 13.24 -6.42 4.50
C LYS A 168 13.90 -5.33 5.35
N TYR A 169 14.36 -4.23 4.72
CA TYR A 169 14.99 -3.14 5.46
C TYR A 169 14.05 -2.53 6.52
N LEU A 170 12.80 -2.24 6.16
CA LEU A 170 11.82 -1.64 7.07
C LEU A 170 11.46 -2.55 8.26
N LEU A 171 11.36 -3.86 8.03
CA LEU A 171 11.11 -4.84 9.09
C LEU A 171 12.30 -4.97 10.05
N GLU A 172 13.52 -5.03 9.52
CA GLU A 172 14.75 -5.19 10.31
C GLU A 172 15.14 -3.92 11.09
N ASN A 173 14.69 -2.73 10.64
CA ASN A 173 15.11 -1.45 11.21
C ASN A 173 13.97 -0.64 11.86
N ASN A 174 12.90 -1.31 12.28
CA ASN A 174 11.75 -0.69 12.96
C ASN A 174 11.12 0.47 12.16
N GLY A 175 11.08 0.36 10.83
CA GLY A 175 10.48 1.35 9.95
C GLY A 175 8.95 1.34 9.96
N PHE A 176 8.36 0.25 10.46
CA PHE A 176 6.92 0.05 10.57
C PHE A 176 6.40 0.26 11.99
N ASN A 177 5.24 0.84 12.11
CA ASN A 177 4.46 0.87 13.35
C ASN A 177 3.84 -0.50 13.66
N ALA A 178 3.39 -0.69 14.90
CA ALA A 178 2.67 -1.89 15.27
C ALA A 178 1.41 -2.06 14.39
N ASN A 179 1.18 -3.28 13.93
CA ASN A 179 0.07 -3.61 13.02
C ASN A 179 0.10 -2.88 11.67
N ALA A 180 1.26 -2.47 11.17
CA ALA A 180 1.41 -1.92 9.83
C ALA A 180 0.95 -2.91 8.75
N ARG A 181 0.63 -2.38 7.57
CA ARG A 181 0.19 -3.16 6.41
C ARG A 181 1.16 -2.99 5.24
N ILE A 182 1.46 -4.10 4.57
CA ILE A 182 2.17 -4.12 3.30
C ILE A 182 1.17 -4.55 2.23
N VAL A 183 1.02 -3.73 1.20
CA VAL A 183 0.08 -3.96 0.09
C VAL A 183 0.86 -3.94 -1.21
N GLY A 184 0.82 -5.03 -1.96
CA GLY A 184 1.33 -5.11 -3.33
C GLY A 184 0.20 -4.94 -4.35
N VAL A 185 0.41 -4.08 -5.34
CA VAL A 185 -0.51 -3.92 -6.47
C VAL A 185 -0.08 -4.88 -7.57
N ALA A 186 -0.88 -5.91 -7.80
CA ALA A 186 -0.65 -6.93 -8.82
C ALA A 186 -1.66 -6.82 -9.98
N SER A 187 -1.42 -7.58 -11.03
CA SER A 187 -2.32 -7.66 -12.19
C SER A 187 -2.85 -9.07 -12.37
N ILE A 188 -4.04 -9.19 -12.94
CA ILE A 188 -4.59 -10.48 -13.39
C ILE A 188 -3.64 -11.17 -14.40
N SER A 189 -2.89 -10.40 -15.17
CA SER A 189 -1.88 -10.93 -16.09
C SER A 189 -0.72 -11.66 -15.40
N GLY A 190 -0.56 -11.53 -14.09
CA GLY A 190 0.39 -12.29 -13.28
C GLY A 190 -0.13 -13.64 -12.78
N ILE A 191 -1.42 -13.93 -13.00
CA ILE A 191 -2.11 -15.12 -12.51
C ILE A 191 -2.57 -16.02 -13.68
N ALA A 192 -2.75 -15.45 -14.85
CA ALA A 192 -3.26 -16.13 -16.05
C ALA A 192 -2.16 -16.81 -16.87
#